data_a6d5ae6af72e7ec6f580a543ce753214
#
_entry.id   a6d5ae6af72e7ec6f580a543ce753214
#
_cell.length_a   1.000
_cell.length_b   1.000
_cell.length_c   1.000
_cell.angle_alpha   90.00
_cell.angle_beta   90.00
_cell.angle_gamma   90.00
#
_symmetry.space_group_name_H-M   'P 1'
#
loop_
_entity.id
_entity.type
_entity.pdbx_description
1 polymer ?
#
loop_
_entity_poly.entity_id
_entity_poly.type
_entity_poly.pdbx_seq_one_letter_code
_entity_poly.pdbx_strand_id
1 'polypeptide(L)'
;KEELEKKGITVCEVKEDMQMIFPGVTLYRNFERIVGYEQLNPRFFVKKEDKEIVADCFAESFFQTHSGTEEGMTAYSTDCSSDELSVKPTIEKVISEYTKDSFTDEIAVALDTEQGIVVIVGCSHPGIMNILRTIEKRSGKKICGVVGGTHLMEADGERLRKTIDDLKEMNINFIAVSHCTGEDNLETIKNNFGEKFIFNCTGNVIRF
;
A
#
# COMPACT_ATOMS: atom_id res chain seq x y z
N LYS A 1 -4.98 -20.22 -7.46
CA LYS A 1 -6.28 -20.72 -6.97
C LYS A 1 -6.33 -22.24 -7.09
N GLU A 2 -6.19 -22.79 -8.29
CA GLU A 2 -6.27 -24.24 -8.55
C GLU A 2 -5.32 -25.09 -7.71
N GLU A 3 -4.09 -24.60 -7.45
CA GLU A 3 -3.11 -25.33 -6.64
C GLU A 3 -3.53 -25.42 -5.16
N LEU A 4 -4.16 -24.39 -4.63
CA LEU A 4 -4.71 -24.39 -3.26
C LEU A 4 -5.93 -25.31 -3.16
N GLU A 5 -6.80 -25.26 -4.16
CA GLU A 5 -8.00 -26.13 -4.23
C GLU A 5 -7.62 -27.60 -4.32
N LYS A 6 -6.56 -27.95 -5.08
CA LYS A 6 -6.00 -29.32 -5.09
C LYS A 6 -5.50 -29.81 -3.73
N LYS A 7 -5.12 -28.88 -2.84
CA LYS A 7 -4.72 -29.17 -1.45
C LYS A 7 -5.91 -29.18 -0.47
N GLY A 8 -7.14 -29.10 -0.97
CA GLY A 8 -8.36 -29.08 -0.15
C GLY A 8 -8.66 -27.74 0.50
N ILE A 9 -8.02 -26.65 0.05
CA ILE A 9 -8.25 -25.30 0.57
C ILE A 9 -9.35 -24.64 -0.28
N THR A 10 -10.42 -24.19 0.37
CA THR A 10 -11.45 -23.39 -0.28
C THR A 10 -10.97 -21.95 -0.43
N VAL A 11 -10.91 -21.45 -1.67
CA VAL A 11 -10.54 -20.07 -1.97
C VAL A 11 -11.80 -19.26 -2.21
N CYS A 12 -12.08 -18.31 -1.33
CA CYS A 12 -13.19 -17.36 -1.47
C CYS A 12 -12.65 -16.01 -1.97
N GLU A 13 -13.17 -15.55 -3.10
CA GLU A 13 -12.83 -14.24 -3.66
C GLU A 13 -13.68 -13.16 -3.01
N VAL A 14 -13.05 -12.03 -2.62
CA VAL A 14 -13.77 -10.84 -2.17
C VAL A 14 -14.27 -10.10 -3.41
N LYS A 15 -15.58 -10.10 -3.63
CA LYS A 15 -16.22 -9.50 -4.82
C LYS A 15 -16.91 -8.18 -4.52
N GLU A 16 -17.48 -8.08 -3.34
CA GLU A 16 -18.22 -6.89 -2.91
C GLU A 16 -17.28 -5.85 -2.29
N ASP A 17 -17.63 -4.58 -2.39
CA ASP A 17 -16.87 -3.48 -1.78
C ASP A 17 -16.83 -3.56 -0.25
N MET A 18 -17.82 -4.24 0.33
CA MET A 18 -17.95 -4.53 1.74
C MET A 18 -18.52 -5.95 1.91
N GLN A 19 -17.76 -6.87 2.47
CA GLN A 19 -18.14 -8.26 2.64
C GLN A 19 -17.91 -8.73 4.07
N MET A 20 -18.98 -8.98 4.81
CA MET A 20 -18.89 -9.59 6.15
C MET A 20 -18.47 -11.05 6.01
N ILE A 21 -17.40 -11.45 6.69
CA ILE A 21 -16.88 -12.82 6.69
C ILE A 21 -17.16 -13.57 7.99
N PHE A 22 -17.29 -12.84 9.10
CA PHE A 22 -17.73 -13.34 10.41
C PHE A 22 -18.52 -12.23 11.11
N PRO A 23 -19.35 -12.57 12.11
CA PRO A 23 -19.96 -11.56 12.97
C PRO A 23 -18.90 -10.60 13.52
N GLY A 24 -19.04 -9.32 13.23
CA GLY A 24 -18.09 -8.28 13.65
C GLY A 24 -16.79 -8.20 12.82
N VAL A 25 -16.63 -8.98 11.74
CA VAL A 25 -15.45 -8.94 10.87
C VAL A 25 -15.89 -8.71 9.42
N THR A 26 -15.52 -7.58 8.86
CA THR A 26 -15.88 -7.16 7.51
C THR A 26 -14.64 -6.84 6.69
N LEU A 27 -14.58 -7.33 5.47
CA LEU A 27 -13.57 -6.95 4.48
C LEU A 27 -14.08 -5.77 3.65
N TYR A 28 -13.18 -4.82 3.40
CA TYR A 28 -13.42 -3.67 2.54
C TYR A 28 -12.42 -3.63 1.40
N ARG A 29 -12.86 -3.17 0.23
CA ARG A 29 -12.03 -2.95 -0.97
C ARG A 29 -12.55 -1.77 -1.78
N ASN A 30 -11.91 -1.46 -2.91
CA ASN A 30 -12.29 -0.36 -3.80
C ASN A 30 -12.45 0.97 -3.04
N PHE A 31 -11.37 1.40 -2.39
CA PHE A 31 -11.35 2.60 -1.57
C PHE A 31 -11.51 3.86 -2.41
N GLU A 32 -12.38 4.76 -1.95
CA GLU A 32 -12.63 6.04 -2.60
C GLU A 32 -11.42 6.98 -2.44
N ARG A 33 -11.14 7.80 -3.45
CA ARG A 33 -10.08 8.81 -3.41
C ARG A 33 -10.63 10.12 -2.85
N ILE A 34 -10.94 10.15 -1.57
CA ILE A 34 -11.57 11.27 -0.87
C ILE A 34 -10.53 12.34 -0.51
N VAL A 35 -9.32 11.91 -0.19
CA VAL A 35 -8.25 12.74 0.37
C VAL A 35 -7.28 13.15 -0.72
N GLY A 36 -7.29 14.43 -1.08
CA GLY A 36 -6.55 14.93 -2.25
C GLY A 36 -5.02 14.92 -2.13
N TYR A 37 -4.47 14.88 -0.91
CA TYR A 37 -3.02 14.80 -0.70
C TYR A 37 -2.46 13.37 -0.71
N GLU A 38 -3.31 12.35 -0.71
CA GLU A 38 -2.90 10.95 -0.85
C GLU A 38 -2.89 10.54 -2.33
N GLN A 39 -1.77 10.79 -3.00
CA GLN A 39 -1.59 10.40 -4.39
C GLN A 39 -1.09 8.95 -4.47
N LEU A 40 -1.52 8.23 -5.51
CA LEU A 40 -0.97 6.91 -5.82
C LEU A 40 0.49 7.03 -6.22
N ASN A 41 1.29 6.07 -5.79
CA ASN A 41 2.66 5.99 -6.23
C ASN A 41 2.71 5.71 -7.75
N PRO A 42 3.30 6.59 -8.56
CA PRO A 42 3.31 6.46 -10.02
C PRO A 42 4.21 5.35 -10.54
N ARG A 43 4.99 4.70 -9.67
CA ARG A 43 5.95 3.63 -10.04
C ARG A 43 5.32 2.25 -10.19
N PHE A 44 4.05 2.08 -9.77
CA PHE A 44 3.38 0.79 -9.88
C PHE A 44 2.53 0.71 -11.14
N PHE A 45 2.68 -0.41 -11.86
CA PHE A 45 1.97 -0.68 -13.09
C PHE A 45 1.39 -2.10 -13.07
N VAL A 46 0.27 -2.28 -13.77
CA VAL A 46 -0.39 -3.57 -13.95
C VAL A 46 -0.38 -3.91 -15.43
N LYS A 47 -0.10 -5.17 -15.75
CA LYS A 47 -0.21 -5.66 -17.12
C LYS A 47 -1.69 -5.75 -17.51
N LYS A 48 -2.04 -5.17 -18.66
CA LYS A 48 -3.44 -5.04 -19.10
C LYS A 48 -4.18 -6.37 -19.26
N GLU A 49 -3.48 -7.42 -19.65
CA GLU A 49 -4.09 -8.74 -19.93
C GLU A 49 -4.21 -9.62 -18.69
N ASP A 50 -3.25 -9.58 -17.78
CA ASP A 50 -3.13 -10.52 -16.68
C ASP A 50 -3.42 -9.91 -15.31
N LYS A 51 -3.51 -8.57 -15.21
CA LYS A 51 -3.59 -7.84 -13.92
C LYS A 51 -2.48 -8.23 -12.93
N GLU A 52 -1.34 -8.68 -13.44
CA GLU A 52 -0.16 -8.91 -12.61
C GLU A 52 0.46 -7.57 -12.22
N ILE A 53 0.72 -7.41 -10.92
CA ILE A 53 1.39 -6.21 -10.39
C ILE A 53 2.87 -6.33 -10.73
N VAL A 54 3.36 -5.40 -11.54
CA VAL A 54 4.78 -5.26 -11.82
C VAL A 54 5.28 -3.99 -11.13
N ALA A 55 6.12 -4.17 -10.13
CA ALA A 55 6.81 -3.04 -9.52
C ALA A 55 7.82 -2.49 -10.54
N ASP A 56 7.72 -1.21 -10.85
CA ASP A 56 8.65 -0.58 -11.79
C ASP A 56 10.01 -0.36 -11.15
N CYS A 57 10.90 -1.32 -11.36
CA CYS A 57 12.31 -1.15 -11.07
C CYS A 57 13.06 -0.45 -12.21
N PHE A 58 12.40 -0.14 -13.34
CA PHE A 58 13.12 0.17 -14.58
C PHE A 58 12.93 1.55 -15.17
N ALA A 59 11.86 2.30 -14.87
CA ALA A 59 11.56 3.49 -15.69
C ALA A 59 12.14 4.81 -15.16
N GLU A 60 12.25 5.04 -13.88
CA GLU A 60 12.65 6.37 -13.38
C GLU A 60 14.10 6.49 -12.91
N SER A 61 14.75 5.42 -12.50
CA SER A 61 16.19 5.46 -12.17
C SER A 61 17.08 5.68 -13.42
N PHE A 62 16.57 5.41 -14.60
CA PHE A 62 17.31 5.58 -15.84
C PHE A 62 17.28 7.03 -16.38
N PHE A 63 16.26 7.82 -16.04
CA PHE A 63 16.13 9.20 -16.54
C PHE A 63 16.67 10.28 -15.60
N GLN A 64 16.88 10.01 -14.31
CA GLN A 64 17.37 11.01 -13.36
C GLN A 64 18.90 11.07 -13.18
N THR A 65 19.68 10.15 -13.76
CA THR A 65 21.14 10.11 -13.56
C THR A 65 21.97 10.71 -14.70
N HIS A 66 21.37 11.35 -15.70
CA HIS A 66 22.11 11.86 -16.85
C HIS A 66 22.05 13.37 -17.07
N SER A 67 22.00 14.16 -15.99
CA SER A 67 22.34 15.60 -16.02
C SER A 67 23.53 15.91 -15.12
N GLY A 68 24.65 15.23 -15.33
CA GLY A 68 25.89 15.45 -14.59
C GLY A 68 27.07 14.84 -15.30
N THR A 69 27.80 15.69 -16.03
CA THR A 69 29.22 15.63 -16.47
C THR A 69 29.85 14.25 -16.72
N GLU A 70 30.24 14.09 -17.96
CA GLU A 70 31.14 13.04 -18.45
C GLU A 70 32.46 13.02 -17.67
N GLU A 71 32.68 11.99 -16.82
CA GLU A 71 34.01 11.44 -16.52
C GLU A 71 33.82 10.16 -15.66
N GLY A 72 34.22 9.01 -16.24
CA GLY A 72 34.51 7.78 -15.47
C GLY A 72 33.60 6.59 -15.66
N MET A 73 33.30 6.14 -16.86
CA MET A 73 32.77 4.79 -17.10
C MET A 73 33.91 3.83 -17.44
N THR A 74 34.29 2.99 -16.48
CA THR A 74 35.01 1.75 -16.76
C THR A 74 34.02 0.70 -17.26
N ALA A 75 34.20 0.30 -18.52
CA ALA A 75 33.41 -0.74 -19.15
C ALA A 75 33.67 -2.10 -18.48
N TYR A 76 32.65 -2.75 -18.00
CA TYR A 76 32.66 -4.19 -17.77
C TYR A 76 32.34 -4.89 -19.09
N SER A 77 33.38 -5.50 -19.70
CA SER A 77 33.22 -6.42 -20.80
C SER A 77 32.70 -7.76 -20.29
N THR A 78 31.48 -8.11 -20.61
CA THR A 78 31.05 -9.51 -20.58
C THR A 78 30.99 -10.02 -22.01
N ASP A 79 31.98 -10.86 -22.33
CA ASP A 79 31.91 -11.74 -23.49
C ASP A 79 30.69 -12.67 -23.32
N CYS A 80 29.66 -12.45 -24.11
CA CYS A 80 28.61 -13.44 -24.38
C CYS A 80 28.62 -13.72 -25.88
N SER A 81 29.07 -14.93 -26.19
CA SER A 81 29.01 -15.56 -27.50
C SER A 81 27.59 -15.52 -28.08
N SER A 82 27.56 -15.20 -29.38
CA SER A 82 26.43 -15.23 -30.29
C SER A 82 25.55 -16.48 -30.16
N ASP A 83 24.24 -16.27 -29.99
CA ASP A 83 23.12 -16.76 -30.79
C ASP A 83 21.84 -16.71 -29.93
N GLU A 84 21.09 -15.70 -30.14
CA GLU A 84 19.65 -15.53 -30.11
C GLU A 84 19.34 -14.05 -29.98
N LEU A 85 18.95 -13.45 -31.12
CA LEU A 85 18.35 -12.13 -31.16
C LEU A 85 16.96 -12.22 -30.42
N SER A 86 16.96 -12.22 -29.10
CA SER A 86 15.76 -11.88 -28.37
C SER A 86 15.53 -10.38 -28.58
N VAL A 87 14.59 -10.05 -29.45
CA VAL A 87 14.12 -8.70 -29.69
C VAL A 87 13.69 -8.12 -28.33
N LYS A 88 14.53 -7.28 -27.73
CA LYS A 88 14.12 -6.49 -26.56
C LYS A 88 12.87 -5.71 -26.99
N PRO A 89 11.73 -5.87 -26.30
CA PRO A 89 10.53 -5.13 -26.66
C PRO A 89 10.86 -3.64 -26.65
N THR A 90 10.45 -2.94 -27.72
CA THR A 90 10.60 -1.50 -27.79
C THR A 90 9.89 -0.87 -26.61
N ILE A 91 10.45 0.17 -25.96
CA ILE A 91 9.87 0.87 -24.81
C ILE A 91 8.39 1.22 -25.05
N GLU A 92 8.04 1.65 -26.27
CA GLU A 92 6.66 1.92 -26.69
C GLU A 92 5.74 0.71 -26.58
N LYS A 93 6.24 -0.49 -26.91
CA LYS A 93 5.46 -1.74 -26.78
C LYS A 93 5.23 -2.10 -25.31
N VAL A 94 6.26 -1.93 -24.47
CA VAL A 94 6.13 -2.15 -23.03
C VAL A 94 5.09 -1.19 -22.42
N ILE A 95 5.17 0.11 -22.72
CA ILE A 95 4.21 1.12 -22.26
C ILE A 95 2.77 0.79 -22.73
N SER A 96 2.61 0.23 -23.96
CA SER A 96 1.29 -0.12 -24.48
C SER A 96 0.63 -1.31 -23.75
N GLU A 97 1.42 -2.20 -23.15
CA GLU A 97 0.95 -3.40 -22.45
C GLU A 97 0.63 -3.16 -20.98
N TYR A 98 1.11 -2.06 -20.39
CA TYR A 98 0.93 -1.75 -18.97
C TYR A 98 0.04 -0.51 -18.76
N THR A 99 -0.61 -0.46 -17.61
CA THR A 99 -1.34 0.72 -17.12
C THR A 99 -0.95 0.98 -15.67
N LYS A 100 -1.05 2.22 -15.21
CA LYS A 100 -0.79 2.54 -13.80
C LYS A 100 -1.70 1.72 -12.91
N ASP A 101 -1.13 1.19 -11.83
CA ASP A 101 -1.90 0.47 -10.84
C ASP A 101 -2.81 1.43 -10.06
N SER A 102 -4.06 1.08 -9.96
CA SER A 102 -5.07 1.81 -9.18
C SER A 102 -5.33 1.17 -7.81
N PHE A 103 -4.67 0.04 -7.50
CA PHE A 103 -4.80 -0.72 -6.25
C PHE A 103 -6.25 -1.03 -5.87
N THR A 104 -7.04 -1.45 -6.84
CA THR A 104 -8.45 -1.83 -6.61
C THR A 104 -8.62 -3.18 -5.93
N ASP A 105 -7.56 -3.96 -5.87
CA ASP A 105 -7.47 -5.27 -5.21
C ASP A 105 -7.04 -5.18 -3.75
N GLU A 106 -6.59 -4.01 -3.28
CA GLU A 106 -6.22 -3.83 -1.88
C GLU A 106 -7.42 -4.05 -0.95
N ILE A 107 -7.18 -4.78 0.15
CA ILE A 107 -8.19 -5.16 1.13
C ILE A 107 -7.80 -4.65 2.50
N ALA A 108 -8.78 -4.12 3.23
CA ALA A 108 -8.70 -3.84 4.66
C ALA A 108 -9.69 -4.71 5.42
N VAL A 109 -9.30 -5.11 6.63
CA VAL A 109 -10.17 -5.82 7.57
C VAL A 109 -10.67 -4.84 8.62
N ALA A 110 -11.98 -4.79 8.82
CA ALA A 110 -12.62 -4.01 9.87
C ALA A 110 -13.16 -4.94 10.94
N LEU A 111 -12.75 -4.69 12.20
CA LEU A 111 -13.24 -5.39 13.38
C LEU A 111 -14.18 -4.48 14.14
N ASP A 112 -15.43 -4.89 14.30
CA ASP A 112 -16.41 -4.20 15.12
C ASP A 112 -16.11 -4.40 16.61
N THR A 113 -16.01 -3.31 17.35
CA THR A 113 -15.84 -3.31 18.80
C THR A 113 -16.86 -2.41 19.47
N GLU A 114 -16.99 -2.48 20.79
CA GLU A 114 -17.85 -1.57 21.54
C GLU A 114 -17.43 -0.10 21.42
N GLN A 115 -16.15 0.16 21.12
CA GLN A 115 -15.59 1.51 21.01
C GLN A 115 -15.62 2.09 19.60
N GLY A 116 -15.95 1.27 18.59
CA GLY A 116 -15.93 1.60 17.18
C GLY A 116 -15.24 0.52 16.36
N ILE A 117 -14.75 0.88 15.18
CA ILE A 117 -14.07 -0.05 14.27
C ILE A 117 -12.56 0.02 14.50
N VAL A 118 -11.92 -1.14 14.63
CA VAL A 118 -10.47 -1.31 14.45
C VAL A 118 -10.21 -1.73 13.03
N VAL A 119 -9.41 -0.96 12.30
CA VAL A 119 -9.06 -1.24 10.90
C VAL A 119 -7.67 -1.86 10.84
N ILE A 120 -7.57 -3.03 10.21
CA ILE A 120 -6.31 -3.72 9.94
C ILE A 120 -6.04 -3.61 8.43
N VAL A 121 -4.87 -3.08 8.10
CA VAL A 121 -4.42 -2.84 6.72
C VAL A 121 -3.12 -3.58 6.43
N GLY A 122 -2.86 -3.82 5.14
CA GLY A 122 -1.53 -4.21 4.64
C GLY A 122 -0.61 -3.01 4.56
N CYS A 123 -0.33 -2.55 3.34
CA CYS A 123 0.53 -1.38 3.08
C CYS A 123 -0.23 -0.06 2.92
N SER A 124 -1.52 -0.08 2.65
CA SER A 124 -2.34 1.13 2.43
C SER A 124 -1.93 1.94 1.18
N HIS A 125 -1.65 1.27 0.06
CA HIS A 125 -1.29 1.94 -1.20
C HIS A 125 -2.35 2.94 -1.69
N PRO A 126 -3.68 2.70 -1.49
CA PRO A 126 -4.71 3.70 -1.76
C PRO A 126 -4.58 4.99 -0.97
N GLY A 127 -3.78 4.99 0.08
CA GLY A 127 -3.70 6.02 1.11
C GLY A 127 -4.47 5.61 2.37
N ILE A 128 -3.80 5.71 3.51
CA ILE A 128 -4.40 5.30 4.80
C ILE A 128 -5.68 6.08 5.11
N MET A 129 -5.69 7.40 4.87
CA MET A 129 -6.86 8.23 5.12
C MET A 129 -8.00 7.96 4.15
N ASN A 130 -7.68 7.69 2.87
CA ASN A 130 -8.68 7.24 1.89
C ASN A 130 -9.35 5.93 2.33
N ILE A 131 -8.58 4.98 2.86
CA ILE A 131 -9.09 3.72 3.41
C ILE A 131 -10.01 3.99 4.60
N LEU A 132 -9.52 4.71 5.60
CA LEU A 132 -10.27 4.96 6.85
C LEU A 132 -11.57 5.74 6.58
N ARG A 133 -11.51 6.81 5.79
CA ARG A 133 -12.70 7.61 5.44
C ARG A 133 -13.71 6.81 4.61
N THR A 134 -13.26 5.93 3.72
CA THR A 134 -14.15 5.03 2.98
C THR A 134 -14.87 4.06 3.91
N ILE A 135 -14.14 3.45 4.87
CA ILE A 135 -14.71 2.52 5.83
C ILE A 135 -15.71 3.24 6.75
N GLU A 136 -15.34 4.40 7.29
CA GLU A 136 -16.22 5.23 8.13
C GLU A 136 -17.52 5.59 7.40
N LYS A 137 -17.41 6.05 6.15
CA LYS A 137 -18.56 6.40 5.30
C LYS A 137 -19.48 5.21 5.02
N ARG A 138 -18.91 4.06 4.66
CA ARG A 138 -19.69 2.86 4.30
C ARG A 138 -20.30 2.15 5.50
N SER A 139 -19.58 2.13 6.64
CA SER A 139 -20.08 1.48 7.86
C SER A 139 -21.03 2.36 8.67
N GLY A 140 -20.92 3.69 8.56
CA GLY A 140 -21.59 4.65 9.43
C GLY A 140 -21.06 4.63 10.87
N LYS A 141 -19.91 4.00 11.12
CA LYS A 141 -19.29 3.84 12.44
C LYS A 141 -17.95 4.57 12.50
N LYS A 142 -17.61 5.12 13.68
CA LYS A 142 -16.30 5.75 13.88
C LYS A 142 -15.17 4.72 13.88
N ILE A 143 -14.00 5.12 13.40
CA ILE A 143 -12.77 4.34 13.56
C ILE A 143 -12.20 4.62 14.95
N CYS A 144 -11.86 3.56 15.70
CA CYS A 144 -11.25 3.69 17.02
C CYS A 144 -9.79 3.22 17.07
N GLY A 145 -9.33 2.45 16.10
CA GLY A 145 -7.94 1.99 16.05
C GLY A 145 -7.49 1.62 14.66
N VAL A 146 -6.18 1.71 14.43
CA VAL A 146 -5.53 1.38 13.16
C VAL A 146 -4.36 0.45 13.42
N VAL A 147 -4.25 -0.64 12.64
CA VAL A 147 -3.16 -1.62 12.72
C VAL A 147 -2.62 -1.89 11.31
N GLY A 148 -1.30 -1.81 11.11
CA GLY A 148 -0.66 -2.21 9.85
C GLY A 148 0.33 -1.19 9.30
N GLY A 149 0.49 -1.15 7.99
CA GLY A 149 1.36 -0.21 7.28
C GLY A 149 0.58 0.97 6.71
N THR A 150 1.17 2.16 6.71
CA THR A 150 0.51 3.39 6.26
C THR A 150 1.04 3.93 4.94
N HIS A 151 2.03 3.26 4.35
CA HIS A 151 2.73 3.67 3.13
C HIS A 151 3.23 5.13 3.17
N LEU A 152 3.71 5.57 4.34
CA LEU A 152 4.22 6.93 4.55
C LEU A 152 5.73 7.04 4.39
N MET A 153 6.46 5.92 4.17
CA MET A 153 7.91 5.96 3.99
C MET A 153 8.37 6.83 2.80
N GLU A 154 7.50 7.01 1.81
CA GLU A 154 7.75 7.83 0.62
C GLU A 154 6.97 9.15 0.64
N ALA A 155 6.28 9.45 1.74
CA ALA A 155 5.52 10.67 1.89
C ALA A 155 6.46 11.87 2.13
N ASP A 156 6.16 12.99 1.47
CA ASP A 156 6.78 14.25 1.84
C ASP A 156 6.27 14.73 3.22
N GLY A 157 6.94 15.73 3.76
CA GLY A 157 6.60 16.26 5.09
C GLY A 157 5.19 16.86 5.16
N GLU A 158 4.64 17.35 4.05
CA GLU A 158 3.28 17.89 4.00
C GLU A 158 2.23 16.78 4.09
N ARG A 159 2.40 15.71 3.32
CA ARG A 159 1.53 14.53 3.39
C ARG A 159 1.56 13.89 4.77
N LEU A 160 2.76 13.68 5.34
CA LEU A 160 2.91 13.12 6.68
C LEU A 160 2.18 13.97 7.73
N ARG A 161 2.38 15.29 7.71
CA ARG A 161 1.73 16.21 8.64
C ARG A 161 0.20 16.17 8.52
N LYS A 162 -0.33 16.27 7.30
CA LYS A 162 -1.78 16.20 7.03
C LYS A 162 -2.38 14.89 7.49
N THR A 163 -1.71 13.76 7.23
CA THR A 163 -2.16 12.44 7.69
C THR A 163 -2.23 12.39 9.23
N ILE A 164 -1.23 12.93 9.92
CA ILE A 164 -1.23 12.99 11.39
C ILE A 164 -2.37 13.88 11.91
N ASP A 165 -2.58 15.05 11.29
CA ASP A 165 -3.64 15.97 11.68
C ASP A 165 -5.02 15.31 11.51
N ASP A 166 -5.28 14.67 10.36
CA ASP A 166 -6.54 13.96 10.09
C ASP A 166 -6.78 12.77 11.04
N LEU A 167 -5.74 11.98 11.35
CA LEU A 167 -5.83 10.90 12.33
C LEU A 167 -6.14 11.41 13.75
N LYS A 168 -5.62 12.58 14.13
CA LYS A 168 -5.96 13.24 15.40
C LYS A 168 -7.42 13.72 15.39
N GLU A 169 -7.88 14.29 14.28
CA GLU A 169 -9.27 14.73 14.12
C GLU A 169 -10.26 13.56 14.26
N MET A 170 -9.90 12.37 13.71
CA MET A 170 -10.70 11.15 13.89
C MET A 170 -10.77 10.68 15.34
N ASN A 171 -9.92 11.22 16.22
CA ASN A 171 -9.85 10.88 17.64
C ASN A 171 -9.76 9.37 17.91
N ILE A 172 -8.85 8.70 17.18
CA ILE A 172 -8.59 7.27 17.38
C ILE A 172 -8.03 6.98 18.77
N ASN A 173 -8.33 5.81 19.31
CA ASN A 173 -7.88 5.39 20.64
C ASN A 173 -6.45 4.88 20.62
N PHE A 174 -6.03 4.23 19.51
CA PHE A 174 -4.66 3.77 19.31
C PHE A 174 -4.29 3.70 17.84
N ILE A 175 -2.98 3.76 17.58
CA ILE A 175 -2.38 3.56 16.26
C ILE A 175 -1.19 2.60 16.41
N ALA A 176 -1.31 1.42 15.78
CA ALA A 176 -0.31 0.36 15.82
C ALA A 176 0.29 0.16 14.42
N VAL A 177 1.36 0.86 14.13
CA VAL A 177 1.93 0.92 12.77
C VAL A 177 3.39 0.52 12.71
N SER A 178 3.80 0.07 11.51
CA SER A 178 5.17 -0.38 11.22
C SER A 178 5.38 -0.51 9.70
N HIS A 179 6.40 -1.27 9.28
CA HIS A 179 6.67 -1.68 7.91
C HIS A 179 6.84 -0.48 6.96
N CYS A 180 5.99 -0.34 5.96
CA CYS A 180 6.03 0.75 4.97
C CYS A 180 5.65 2.14 5.53
N THR A 181 5.41 2.26 6.83
CA THR A 181 5.31 3.57 7.49
C THR A 181 6.66 4.31 7.48
N GLY A 182 7.79 3.57 7.51
CA GLY A 182 9.15 4.12 7.53
C GLY A 182 9.62 4.48 8.94
N GLU A 183 10.89 4.19 9.25
CA GLU A 183 11.45 4.35 10.59
C GLU A 183 11.39 5.80 11.08
N ASP A 184 11.79 6.76 10.24
CA ASP A 184 11.77 8.20 10.58
C ASP A 184 10.34 8.69 10.87
N ASN A 185 9.36 8.18 10.13
CA ASN A 185 7.97 8.53 10.30
C ASN A 185 7.35 7.90 11.55
N LEU A 186 7.81 6.69 11.95
CA LEU A 186 7.37 6.04 13.19
C LEU A 186 7.70 6.90 14.41
N GLU A 187 8.88 7.50 14.48
CA GLU A 187 9.23 8.40 15.58
C GLU A 187 8.35 9.64 15.59
N THR A 188 8.11 10.24 14.42
CA THR A 188 7.21 11.38 14.29
C THR A 188 5.78 11.04 14.74
N ILE A 189 5.24 9.90 14.32
CA ILE A 189 3.91 9.43 14.72
C ILE A 189 3.88 9.18 16.23
N LYS A 190 4.88 8.49 16.79
CA LYS A 190 5.00 8.24 18.22
C LYS A 190 4.99 9.54 19.03
N ASN A 191 5.74 10.55 18.61
CA ASN A 191 5.79 11.84 19.29
C ASN A 191 4.44 12.58 19.24
N ASN A 192 3.64 12.37 18.19
CA ASN A 192 2.33 12.99 18.02
C ASN A 192 1.20 12.28 18.73
N PHE A 193 1.28 10.95 18.90
CA PHE A 193 0.22 10.13 19.49
C PHE A 193 0.53 9.68 20.93
N GLY A 194 1.78 9.76 21.39
CA GLY A 194 2.16 9.44 22.76
C GLY A 194 1.76 8.00 23.14
N GLU A 195 1.00 7.85 24.20
CA GLU A 195 0.56 6.55 24.72
C GLU A 195 -0.40 5.80 23.77
N LYS A 196 -1.01 6.50 22.84
CA LYS A 196 -1.86 5.88 21.81
C LYS A 196 -1.03 5.17 20.71
N PHE A 197 0.27 5.43 20.63
CA PHE A 197 1.15 4.79 19.65
C PHE A 197 1.61 3.42 20.15
N ILE A 198 1.50 2.41 19.28
CA ILE A 198 1.99 1.06 19.50
C ILE A 198 2.92 0.71 18.36
N PHE A 199 4.17 0.34 18.67
CA PHE A 199 5.04 -0.22 17.65
C PHE A 199 4.57 -1.63 17.28
N ASN A 200 4.06 -1.78 16.04
CA ASN A 200 3.53 -3.06 15.58
C ASN A 200 4.65 -3.95 15.05
N CYS A 201 4.96 -5.02 15.77
CA CYS A 201 5.96 -6.02 15.35
C CYS A 201 5.49 -7.44 15.64
N THR A 202 6.17 -8.41 15.03
CA THR A 202 5.89 -9.83 15.25
C THR A 202 5.98 -10.19 16.73
N GLY A 203 4.97 -10.87 17.23
CA GLY A 203 4.87 -11.31 18.63
C GLY A 203 4.14 -10.33 19.55
N ASN A 204 3.83 -9.10 19.10
CA ASN A 204 3.01 -8.19 19.90
C ASN A 204 1.56 -8.67 19.98
N VAL A 205 0.96 -8.46 21.12
CA VAL A 205 -0.47 -8.68 21.37
C VAL A 205 -1.12 -7.34 21.67
N ILE A 206 -2.01 -6.90 20.77
CA ILE A 206 -2.78 -5.66 20.93
C ILE A 206 -4.15 -6.05 21.52
N ARG A 207 -4.51 -5.45 22.66
CA ARG A 207 -5.82 -5.63 23.29
C ARG A 207 -6.58 -4.31 23.22
N PHE A 208 -7.82 -4.37 22.75
CA PHE A 208 -8.71 -3.21 22.57
C PHE A 208 -10.17 -3.58 22.86
#